data_9ded9e00e74caeddd83fd322714c8e21
#
_entry.id   9ded9e00e74caeddd83fd322714c8e21
#
_cell.length_a   1.000
_cell.length_b   1.000
_cell.length_c   1.000
_cell.angle_alpha   90.00
_cell.angle_beta   90.00
_cell.angle_gamma   90.00
#
_symmetry.space_group_name_H-M   'P 1'
#
loop_
_entity.id
_entity.type
_entity.pdbx_description
1 polymer ?
#
loop_
_entity_poly.entity_id
_entity_poly.type
_entity_poly.pdbx_seq_one_letter_code
_entity_poly.pdbx_strand_id
1 'polypeptide(L)'
;LEKDYESLAIRITDNKQNNYYTDTIAENWMKSNPFGYGRWFFNAANVFSLRKSIMLAEAVSPVPKYNKEKLPLQRVVQILKRHRDIMFNGDEDKPISIIITTLASRAYNKETSIIDALTNVITNMRNYIENRYDSSVGRTIKWITNPVNPEENFADKWVEHPQREKNFYKWLDQVEQDIQAIVQQRGLHNISESMGKPFGEKIVTKVFSELGRKNFNLRENGVLKMATGTGILSTVGSVTAAAHNFHGND
;
A
#
# COMPACT_ATOMS: atom_id res chain seq x y z
N LEU A 1 -12.34 -3.30 -19.63
CA LEU A 1 -11.57 -2.52 -18.62
C LEU A 1 -10.57 -1.57 -19.28
N GLU A 2 -9.96 -1.97 -20.38
CA GLU A 2 -8.93 -1.19 -21.08
C GLU A 2 -9.50 0.04 -21.79
N LYS A 3 -10.66 -0.08 -22.43
CA LYS A 3 -11.32 1.02 -23.16
C LYS A 3 -11.65 2.21 -22.26
N ASP A 4 -11.97 1.97 -20.99
CA ASP A 4 -12.35 3.02 -20.04
C ASP A 4 -11.20 3.95 -19.66
N TYR A 5 -9.94 3.50 -19.85
CA TYR A 5 -8.75 4.29 -19.50
C TYR A 5 -7.97 4.78 -20.72
N GLU A 6 -8.31 4.34 -21.94
CA GLU A 6 -7.55 4.66 -23.14
C GLU A 6 -7.54 6.16 -23.46
N SER A 7 -8.64 6.85 -23.16
CA SER A 7 -8.76 8.32 -23.32
C SER A 7 -7.79 9.13 -22.45
N LEU A 8 -7.19 8.49 -21.43
CA LEU A 8 -6.21 9.10 -20.54
C LEU A 8 -4.76 8.76 -20.92
N ALA A 9 -4.57 7.97 -21.97
CA ALA A 9 -3.25 7.60 -22.45
C ALA A 9 -2.55 8.80 -23.10
N ILE A 10 -1.24 8.87 -22.87
CA ILE A 10 -0.35 9.84 -23.48
C ILE A 10 0.79 9.11 -24.21
N ARG A 11 1.50 9.83 -25.08
CA ARG A 11 2.74 9.33 -25.67
C ARG A 11 3.90 10.15 -25.15
N ILE A 12 4.99 9.46 -24.83
CA ILE A 12 6.21 10.06 -24.26
C ILE A 12 7.42 9.60 -25.05
N THR A 13 8.39 10.49 -25.21
CA THR A 13 9.69 10.14 -25.78
C THR A 13 10.50 9.31 -24.79
N ASP A 14 11.35 8.41 -25.30
CA ASP A 14 12.26 7.63 -24.46
C ASP A 14 13.63 8.32 -24.46
N ASN A 15 14.04 8.85 -23.31
CA ASN A 15 15.34 9.52 -23.14
C ASN A 15 16.57 8.61 -23.30
N LYS A 16 16.37 7.31 -23.47
CA LYS A 16 17.43 6.36 -23.83
C LYS A 16 17.67 6.28 -25.34
N GLN A 17 16.76 6.82 -26.14
CA GLN A 17 16.92 6.90 -27.59
C GLN A 17 17.73 8.14 -27.96
N ASN A 18 18.68 7.99 -28.89
CA ASN A 18 19.58 9.08 -29.29
C ASN A 18 18.85 10.28 -29.91
N ASN A 19 17.66 10.05 -30.47
CA ASN A 19 16.85 11.04 -31.19
C ASN A 19 15.67 11.61 -30.35
N TYR A 20 15.59 11.33 -29.06
CA TYR A 20 14.42 11.68 -28.25
C TYR A 20 14.08 13.18 -28.20
N TYR A 21 15.06 14.06 -28.46
CA TYR A 21 14.86 15.51 -28.56
C TYR A 21 14.33 15.94 -29.93
N THR A 22 14.58 15.16 -30.98
CA THR A 22 14.32 15.55 -32.36
C THR A 22 13.22 14.74 -33.02
N ASP A 23 12.82 13.60 -32.41
CA ASP A 23 11.74 12.78 -32.92
C ASP A 23 10.39 13.48 -32.65
N THR A 24 9.79 13.96 -33.73
CA THR A 24 8.46 14.61 -33.73
C THR A 24 7.34 13.67 -34.16
N ILE A 25 7.66 12.40 -34.49
CA ILE A 25 6.69 11.41 -34.95
C ILE A 25 6.10 10.71 -33.72
N ALA A 26 4.88 11.08 -33.37
CA ALA A 26 4.22 10.55 -32.15
C ALA A 26 4.04 9.01 -32.16
N GLU A 27 3.99 8.38 -33.32
CA GLU A 27 3.89 6.93 -33.51
C GLU A 27 5.10 6.18 -32.93
N ASN A 28 6.27 6.81 -32.96
CA ASN A 28 7.52 6.26 -32.42
C ASN A 28 7.61 6.38 -30.89
N TRP A 29 6.74 7.19 -30.28
CA TRP A 29 6.79 7.45 -28.86
C TRP A 29 6.09 6.35 -28.07
N MET A 30 6.65 6.03 -26.90
CA MET A 30 6.10 5.02 -26.01
C MET A 30 4.72 5.42 -25.48
N LYS A 31 3.79 4.48 -25.51
CA LYS A 31 2.48 4.66 -24.85
C LYS A 31 2.66 4.63 -23.34
N SER A 32 2.15 5.64 -22.65
CA SER A 32 2.12 5.73 -21.19
C SER A 32 0.73 6.16 -20.73
N ASN A 33 0.30 5.66 -19.57
CA ASN A 33 -1.02 5.99 -19.05
C ASN A 33 -1.02 6.16 -17.51
N PRO A 34 -0.27 7.14 -16.98
CA PRO A 34 -0.16 7.35 -15.54
C PRO A 34 -1.49 7.78 -14.91
N PHE A 35 -2.31 8.56 -15.62
CA PHE A 35 -3.63 8.98 -15.15
C PHE A 35 -4.62 7.81 -15.13
N GLY A 36 -4.63 6.98 -16.17
CA GLY A 36 -5.41 5.75 -16.21
C GLY A 36 -5.02 4.79 -15.10
N TYR A 37 -3.72 4.63 -14.82
CA TYR A 37 -3.23 3.82 -13.71
C TYR A 37 -3.70 4.37 -12.35
N GLY A 38 -3.60 5.67 -12.13
CA GLY A 38 -4.09 6.33 -10.93
C GLY A 38 -5.59 6.13 -10.71
N ARG A 39 -6.39 6.26 -11.78
CA ARG A 39 -7.84 6.01 -11.77
C ARG A 39 -8.16 4.54 -11.49
N TRP A 40 -7.45 3.61 -12.13
CA TRP A 40 -7.58 2.18 -11.86
C TRP A 40 -7.30 1.85 -10.39
N PHE A 41 -6.18 2.34 -9.84
CA PHE A 41 -5.83 2.15 -8.44
C PHE A 41 -6.89 2.71 -7.49
N PHE A 42 -7.40 3.91 -7.80
CA PHE A 42 -8.46 4.53 -7.01
C PHE A 42 -9.75 3.69 -7.03
N ASN A 43 -10.16 3.19 -8.20
CA ASN A 43 -11.31 2.30 -8.33
C ASN A 43 -11.09 0.97 -7.59
N ALA A 44 -9.86 0.45 -7.60
CA ALA A 44 -9.49 -0.71 -6.80
C ALA A 44 -9.60 -0.44 -5.31
N ALA A 45 -9.24 0.76 -4.84
CA ALA A 45 -9.28 1.14 -3.43
C ALA A 45 -10.70 1.43 -2.92
N ASN A 46 -11.65 1.82 -3.78
CA ASN A 46 -12.99 2.22 -3.36
C ASN A 46 -13.82 1.04 -2.86
N VAL A 47 -14.34 1.18 -1.65
CA VAL A 47 -15.38 0.32 -1.08
C VAL A 47 -16.73 0.82 -1.55
N PHE A 48 -17.67 -0.06 -1.82
CA PHE A 48 -18.98 0.23 -2.45
C PHE A 48 -19.78 1.40 -1.84
N SER A 49 -19.64 1.67 -0.56
CA SER A 49 -20.36 2.74 0.14
C SER A 49 -19.86 4.16 -0.16
N LEU A 50 -18.60 4.30 -0.59
CA LEU A 50 -18.02 5.61 -0.95
C LEU A 50 -18.15 5.95 -2.45
N ARG A 51 -18.50 4.99 -3.29
CA ARG A 51 -18.59 5.20 -4.76
C ARG A 51 -19.49 6.34 -5.16
N LYS A 52 -20.65 6.52 -4.48
CA LYS A 52 -21.68 7.47 -4.91
C LYS A 52 -21.28 8.94 -4.70
N SER A 53 -20.57 9.25 -3.62
CA SER A 53 -20.10 10.63 -3.32
C SER A 53 -18.88 11.04 -4.13
N ILE A 54 -18.03 10.06 -4.50
CA ILE A 54 -16.77 10.32 -5.21
C ILE A 54 -16.99 10.44 -6.71
N MET A 55 -17.86 9.62 -7.31
CA MET A 55 -18.20 9.74 -8.76
C MET A 55 -18.78 11.11 -9.12
N LEU A 56 -19.50 11.77 -8.21
CA LEU A 56 -20.03 13.13 -8.43
C LEU A 56 -18.94 14.21 -8.36
N ALA A 57 -17.84 13.97 -7.65
CA ALA A 57 -16.73 14.91 -7.51
C ALA A 57 -15.64 14.73 -8.59
N GLU A 58 -15.54 13.54 -9.20
CA GLU A 58 -14.48 13.19 -10.17
C GLU A 58 -14.78 13.55 -11.63
N ALA A 59 -16.00 13.97 -11.94
CA ALA A 59 -16.39 14.27 -13.32
C ALA A 59 -15.56 15.40 -13.99
N VAL A 60 -14.69 16.08 -13.23
CA VAL A 60 -13.97 17.29 -13.68
C VAL A 60 -12.44 17.22 -13.48
N SER A 61 -11.86 16.20 -12.80
CA SER A 61 -10.43 16.17 -12.54
C SER A 61 -9.81 14.80 -12.83
N PRO A 62 -8.75 14.71 -13.67
CA PRO A 62 -8.07 13.46 -14.00
C PRO A 62 -7.26 12.88 -12.81
N VAL A 63 -6.96 13.68 -11.81
CA VAL A 63 -6.24 13.23 -10.59
C VAL A 63 -7.11 13.53 -9.37
N PRO A 64 -7.44 12.52 -8.55
CA PRO A 64 -8.21 12.74 -7.32
C PRO A 64 -7.52 13.75 -6.39
N LYS A 65 -8.28 14.66 -5.82
CA LYS A 65 -7.76 15.62 -4.82
C LYS A 65 -7.20 14.85 -3.61
N TYR A 66 -6.14 15.41 -3.02
CA TYR A 66 -5.57 14.87 -1.79
C TYR A 66 -6.65 14.77 -0.70
N ASN A 67 -6.89 13.56 -0.20
CA ASN A 67 -7.74 13.33 0.95
C ASN A 67 -6.86 12.91 2.15
N LYS A 68 -7.06 13.57 3.30
CA LYS A 68 -6.38 13.25 4.56
C LYS A 68 -6.77 11.85 5.06
N GLU A 69 -8.02 11.45 4.84
CA GLU A 69 -8.50 10.11 5.15
C GLU A 69 -8.20 9.15 4.01
N LYS A 70 -7.25 8.26 4.23
CA LYS A 70 -6.84 7.25 3.27
C LYS A 70 -7.74 6.02 3.36
N LEU A 71 -8.09 5.47 2.19
CA LEU A 71 -8.80 4.19 2.07
C LEU A 71 -7.90 3.01 2.54
N PRO A 72 -8.50 1.89 2.99
CA PRO A 72 -7.74 0.75 3.51
C PRO A 72 -6.62 0.30 2.56
N LEU A 73 -6.89 0.08 1.28
CA LEU A 73 -5.86 -0.30 0.31
C LEU A 73 -4.73 0.73 0.21
N GLN A 74 -5.04 2.03 0.24
CA GLN A 74 -4.02 3.07 0.20
C GLN A 74 -3.08 3.00 1.41
N ARG A 75 -3.63 2.69 2.60
CA ARG A 75 -2.84 2.48 3.83
C ARG A 75 -2.02 1.22 3.75
N VAL A 76 -2.59 0.11 3.27
CA VAL A 76 -1.88 -1.16 3.05
C VAL A 76 -0.67 -0.94 2.14
N VAL A 77 -0.86 -0.30 1.00
CA VAL A 77 0.25 0.00 0.06
C VAL A 77 1.34 0.86 0.72
N GLN A 78 0.96 1.85 1.55
CA GLN A 78 1.94 2.67 2.29
C GLN A 78 2.72 1.84 3.32
N ILE A 79 2.05 0.95 4.07
CA ILE A 79 2.68 0.05 5.04
C ILE A 79 3.67 -0.88 4.33
N LEU A 80 3.26 -1.52 3.23
CA LEU A 80 4.10 -2.41 2.45
C LEU A 80 5.34 -1.70 1.89
N LYS A 81 5.17 -0.50 1.34
CA LYS A 81 6.30 0.32 0.86
C LYS A 81 7.23 0.73 1.98
N ARG A 82 6.69 1.09 3.14
CA ARG A 82 7.51 1.42 4.31
C ARG A 82 8.34 0.24 4.79
N HIS A 83 7.73 -0.94 4.92
CA HIS A 83 8.43 -2.16 5.27
C HIS A 83 9.59 -2.45 4.31
N ARG A 84 9.33 -2.37 2.98
CA ARG A 84 10.36 -2.52 1.96
C ARG A 84 11.52 -1.52 2.16
N ASP A 85 11.20 -0.24 2.38
CA ASP A 85 12.21 0.81 2.51
C ASP A 85 13.10 0.61 3.75
N ILE A 86 12.54 0.09 4.85
CA ILE A 86 13.32 -0.27 6.04
C ILE A 86 14.18 -1.50 5.76
N MET A 87 13.60 -2.56 5.18
CA MET A 87 14.32 -3.81 4.92
C MET A 87 15.51 -3.63 3.99
N PHE A 88 15.39 -2.81 2.96
CA PHE A 88 16.42 -2.63 1.93
C PHE A 88 17.34 -1.43 2.15
N ASN A 89 16.95 -0.48 2.98
CA ASN A 89 17.77 0.67 3.40
C ASN A 89 18.60 1.31 2.26
N GLY A 90 17.96 1.60 1.14
CA GLY A 90 18.62 2.26 -0.02
C GLY A 90 19.14 1.31 -1.09
N ASP A 91 19.08 -0.01 -0.94
CA ASP A 91 19.42 -0.97 -1.98
C ASP A 91 18.60 -0.68 -3.26
N GLU A 92 19.29 -0.54 -4.40
CA GLU A 92 18.67 -0.23 -5.69
C GLU A 92 17.89 -1.41 -6.29
N ASP A 93 18.23 -2.64 -5.90
CA ASP A 93 17.53 -3.84 -6.33
C ASP A 93 16.32 -4.19 -5.46
N LYS A 94 15.87 -3.26 -4.61
CA LYS A 94 14.63 -3.41 -3.84
C LYS A 94 13.39 -3.50 -4.75
N PRO A 95 12.32 -4.15 -4.29
CA PRO A 95 11.06 -4.19 -5.00
C PRO A 95 10.55 -2.80 -5.38
N ILE A 96 10.23 -2.57 -6.65
CA ILE A 96 9.76 -1.25 -7.12
C ILE A 96 8.32 -1.01 -6.71
N SER A 97 8.00 0.27 -6.48
CA SER A 97 6.70 0.68 -5.94
C SER A 97 5.51 0.30 -6.81
N ILE A 98 5.68 0.30 -8.13
CA ILE A 98 4.58 -0.01 -9.07
C ILE A 98 4.17 -1.49 -8.95
N ILE A 99 5.12 -2.41 -8.81
CA ILE A 99 4.86 -3.84 -8.61
C ILE A 99 4.07 -4.06 -7.30
N ILE A 100 4.54 -3.48 -6.18
CA ILE A 100 3.85 -3.58 -4.89
C ILE A 100 2.43 -3.05 -5.00
N THR A 101 2.24 -1.87 -5.61
CA THR A 101 0.92 -1.24 -5.76
C THR A 101 -0.01 -2.09 -6.63
N THR A 102 0.48 -2.60 -7.76
CA THR A 102 -0.32 -3.39 -8.70
C THR A 102 -0.77 -4.71 -8.08
N LEU A 103 0.16 -5.46 -7.49
CA LEU A 103 -0.15 -6.75 -6.89
C LEU A 103 -1.05 -6.61 -5.66
N ALA A 104 -0.79 -5.61 -4.81
CA ALA A 104 -1.66 -5.32 -3.67
C ALA A 104 -3.08 -4.97 -4.11
N SER A 105 -3.23 -4.17 -5.17
CA SER A 105 -4.55 -3.80 -5.69
C SER A 105 -5.33 -4.98 -6.29
N ARG A 106 -4.62 -5.92 -6.92
CA ARG A 106 -5.24 -7.13 -7.47
C ARG A 106 -5.65 -8.12 -6.39
N ALA A 107 -4.86 -8.22 -5.32
CA ALA A 107 -5.13 -9.10 -4.19
C ALA A 107 -6.18 -8.54 -3.22
N TYR A 108 -6.42 -7.24 -3.21
CA TYR A 108 -7.35 -6.57 -2.30
C TYR A 108 -8.81 -6.93 -2.60
N ASN A 109 -9.52 -7.43 -1.60
CA ASN A 109 -10.92 -7.88 -1.69
C ASN A 109 -11.91 -6.92 -1.01
N LYS A 110 -11.60 -5.62 -0.99
CA LYS A 110 -12.47 -4.56 -0.44
C LYS A 110 -12.70 -4.65 1.07
N GLU A 111 -11.77 -5.22 1.80
CA GLU A 111 -11.83 -5.23 3.26
C GLU A 111 -11.86 -3.80 3.83
N THR A 112 -12.68 -3.59 4.84
CA THR A 112 -12.78 -2.30 5.55
C THR A 112 -11.76 -2.19 6.68
N SER A 113 -11.34 -3.30 7.25
CA SER A 113 -10.26 -3.39 8.24
C SER A 113 -8.90 -3.38 7.56
N ILE A 114 -7.99 -2.53 8.05
CA ILE A 114 -6.61 -2.44 7.52
C ILE A 114 -5.85 -3.74 7.76
N ILE A 115 -6.05 -4.39 8.91
CA ILE A 115 -5.37 -5.64 9.27
C ILE A 115 -5.82 -6.76 8.35
N ASP A 116 -7.14 -6.91 8.14
CA ASP A 116 -7.67 -7.94 7.26
C ASP A 116 -7.22 -7.72 5.81
N ALA A 117 -7.28 -6.47 5.34
CA ALA A 117 -6.77 -6.08 4.03
C ALA A 117 -5.27 -6.39 3.86
N LEU A 118 -4.46 -6.05 4.87
CA LEU A 118 -3.01 -6.28 4.85
C LEU A 118 -2.70 -7.77 4.81
N THR A 119 -3.33 -8.56 5.66
CA THR A 119 -3.16 -10.02 5.73
C THR A 119 -3.57 -10.68 4.41
N ASN A 120 -4.77 -10.37 3.91
CA ASN A 120 -5.25 -10.90 2.64
C ASN A 120 -4.33 -10.53 1.46
N VAL A 121 -3.93 -9.26 1.37
CA VAL A 121 -3.04 -8.77 0.31
C VAL A 121 -1.71 -9.52 0.32
N ILE A 122 -1.04 -9.61 1.46
CA ILE A 122 0.28 -10.26 1.58
C ILE A 122 0.19 -11.74 1.17
N THR A 123 -0.81 -12.47 1.65
CA THR A 123 -1.01 -13.89 1.36
C THR A 123 -1.26 -14.13 -0.13
N ASN A 124 -1.97 -13.22 -0.81
CA ASN A 124 -2.45 -13.47 -2.16
C ASN A 124 -1.67 -12.75 -3.27
N MET A 125 -0.80 -11.77 -2.97
CA MET A 125 -0.07 -10.99 -3.99
C MET A 125 0.68 -11.85 -4.99
N ARG A 126 1.32 -12.93 -4.54
CA ARG A 126 2.13 -13.82 -5.40
C ARG A 126 1.31 -14.53 -6.47
N ASN A 127 0.02 -14.72 -6.26
CA ASN A 127 -0.87 -15.41 -7.19
C ASN A 127 -1.16 -14.60 -8.46
N TYR A 128 -0.84 -13.30 -8.45
CA TYR A 128 -1.02 -12.39 -9.57
C TYR A 128 0.26 -12.16 -10.39
N ILE A 129 1.32 -12.92 -10.12
CA ILE A 129 2.54 -12.97 -10.91
C ILE A 129 2.41 -14.12 -11.89
N GLU A 130 2.32 -13.81 -13.16
CA GLU A 130 2.15 -14.79 -14.22
C GLU A 130 3.51 -15.30 -14.73
N ASN A 131 3.49 -16.47 -15.36
CA ASN A 131 4.61 -16.97 -16.14
C ASN A 131 4.20 -16.91 -17.61
N ARG A 132 4.91 -16.13 -18.44
CA ARG A 132 4.63 -16.01 -19.87
C ARG A 132 5.88 -16.33 -20.67
N TYR A 133 5.70 -17.04 -21.80
CA TYR A 133 6.78 -17.22 -22.74
C TYR A 133 7.03 -15.92 -23.50
N ASP A 134 8.28 -15.47 -23.51
CA ASP A 134 8.72 -14.28 -24.24
C ASP A 134 9.65 -14.72 -25.37
N SER A 135 9.22 -14.51 -26.62
CA SER A 135 9.96 -14.90 -27.80
C SER A 135 11.25 -14.09 -28.00
N SER A 136 11.31 -12.86 -27.51
CA SER A 136 12.49 -12.01 -27.59
C SER A 136 13.63 -12.50 -26.68
N VAL A 137 13.25 -13.10 -25.55
CA VAL A 137 14.18 -13.70 -24.56
C VAL A 137 14.39 -15.21 -24.81
N GLY A 138 13.47 -15.84 -25.53
CA GLY A 138 13.50 -17.28 -25.84
C GLY A 138 13.20 -18.20 -24.65
N ARG A 139 12.56 -17.67 -23.59
CA ARG A 139 12.21 -18.44 -22.38
C ARG A 139 10.96 -17.89 -21.68
N THR A 140 10.45 -18.68 -20.75
CA THR A 140 9.40 -18.22 -19.83
C THR A 140 9.96 -17.24 -18.80
N ILE A 141 9.29 -16.09 -18.66
CA ILE A 141 9.64 -15.01 -17.74
C ILE A 141 8.48 -14.70 -16.80
N LYS A 142 8.76 -14.01 -15.69
CA LYS A 142 7.74 -13.45 -14.81
C LYS A 142 7.08 -12.25 -15.45
N TRP A 143 5.75 -12.21 -15.35
CA TRP A 143 4.94 -11.17 -15.95
C TRP A 143 3.99 -10.54 -14.93
N ILE A 144 4.07 -9.23 -14.78
CA ILE A 144 3.15 -8.44 -13.96
C ILE A 144 2.56 -7.38 -14.88
N THR A 145 1.39 -7.68 -15.43
CA THR A 145 0.73 -6.83 -16.43
C THR A 145 0.36 -5.46 -15.86
N ASN A 146 0.70 -4.39 -16.58
CA ASN A 146 0.12 -3.08 -16.33
C ASN A 146 -1.40 -3.13 -16.57
N PRO A 147 -2.25 -2.79 -15.58
CA PRO A 147 -3.70 -2.90 -15.70
C PRO A 147 -4.33 -1.96 -16.74
N VAL A 148 -3.61 -0.97 -17.23
CA VAL A 148 -4.07 0.00 -18.23
C VAL A 148 -3.27 -0.05 -19.53
N ASN A 149 -2.28 -0.92 -19.62
CA ASN A 149 -1.49 -1.22 -20.82
C ASN A 149 -1.02 -2.69 -20.77
N PRO A 150 -1.81 -3.66 -21.24
CA PRO A 150 -1.52 -5.10 -21.08
C PRO A 150 -0.24 -5.58 -21.76
N GLU A 151 0.30 -4.81 -22.69
CA GLU A 151 1.56 -5.13 -23.37
C GLU A 151 2.79 -4.81 -22.49
N GLU A 152 2.60 -4.03 -21.43
CA GLU A 152 3.67 -3.62 -20.51
C GLU A 152 3.79 -4.60 -19.35
N ASN A 153 5.01 -5.10 -19.15
CA ASN A 153 5.40 -5.95 -18.03
C ASN A 153 6.16 -5.12 -16.98
N PHE A 154 5.60 -4.91 -15.82
CA PHE A 154 6.31 -4.21 -14.73
C PHE A 154 7.49 -5.00 -14.16
N ALA A 155 7.60 -6.31 -14.46
CA ALA A 155 8.72 -7.16 -14.06
C ALA A 155 9.76 -7.34 -15.20
N ASP A 156 9.72 -6.54 -16.27
CA ASP A 156 10.62 -6.65 -17.44
C ASP A 156 12.09 -6.67 -17.03
N LYS A 157 12.48 -5.82 -16.08
CA LYS A 157 13.86 -5.72 -15.58
C LYS A 157 14.34 -6.93 -14.76
N TRP A 158 13.46 -7.84 -14.39
CA TRP A 158 13.87 -9.06 -13.68
C TRP A 158 14.67 -10.01 -14.57
N VAL A 159 14.47 -9.94 -15.88
CA VAL A 159 15.23 -10.71 -16.85
C VAL A 159 16.69 -10.30 -16.88
N GLU A 160 16.95 -8.99 -16.90
CA GLU A 160 18.30 -8.40 -16.94
C GLU A 160 18.94 -8.38 -15.54
N HIS A 161 18.13 -8.22 -14.48
CA HIS A 161 18.54 -8.11 -13.09
C HIS A 161 17.83 -9.15 -12.20
N PRO A 162 18.23 -10.44 -12.24
CA PRO A 162 17.56 -11.50 -11.48
C PRO A 162 17.55 -11.29 -9.96
N GLN A 163 18.44 -10.43 -9.44
CA GLN A 163 18.48 -10.08 -8.04
C GLN A 163 17.20 -9.34 -7.59
N ARG A 164 16.58 -8.56 -8.49
CA ARG A 164 15.31 -7.85 -8.21
C ARG A 164 14.14 -8.82 -7.99
N GLU A 165 14.08 -9.89 -8.77
CA GLU A 165 13.09 -10.96 -8.57
C GLU A 165 13.31 -11.64 -7.21
N LYS A 166 14.57 -12.05 -6.92
CA LYS A 166 14.92 -12.68 -5.64
C LYS A 166 14.58 -11.78 -4.45
N ASN A 167 14.93 -10.50 -4.55
CA ASN A 167 14.65 -9.52 -3.51
C ASN A 167 13.15 -9.29 -3.33
N PHE A 168 12.36 -9.35 -4.39
CA PHE A 168 10.90 -9.25 -4.29
C PHE A 168 10.31 -10.41 -3.47
N TYR A 169 10.67 -11.65 -3.79
CA TYR A 169 10.16 -12.82 -3.04
C TYR A 169 10.69 -12.84 -1.61
N LYS A 170 11.98 -12.54 -1.39
CA LYS A 170 12.55 -12.40 -0.05
C LYS A 170 11.81 -11.36 0.80
N TRP A 171 11.48 -10.22 0.20
CA TRP A 171 10.70 -9.19 0.86
C TRP A 171 9.28 -9.66 1.18
N LEU A 172 8.63 -10.33 0.25
CA LEU A 172 7.26 -10.79 0.44
C LEU A 172 7.17 -11.83 1.56
N ASP A 173 8.11 -12.77 1.61
CA ASP A 173 8.18 -13.76 2.69
C ASP A 173 8.47 -13.10 4.05
N GLN A 174 9.36 -12.10 4.09
CA GLN A 174 9.68 -11.39 5.32
C GLN A 174 8.52 -10.54 5.85
N VAL A 175 7.83 -9.79 4.97
CA VAL A 175 6.68 -8.98 5.41
C VAL A 175 5.52 -9.86 5.90
N GLU A 176 5.33 -11.03 5.30
CA GLU A 176 4.34 -12.00 5.77
C GLU A 176 4.66 -12.47 7.19
N GLN A 177 5.90 -12.87 7.44
CA GLN A 177 6.36 -13.29 8.78
C GLN A 177 6.22 -12.16 9.81
N ASP A 178 6.66 -10.96 9.49
CA ASP A 178 6.63 -9.81 10.40
C ASP A 178 5.18 -9.42 10.74
N ILE A 179 4.28 -9.40 9.76
CA ILE A 179 2.86 -9.08 10.02
C ILE A 179 2.18 -10.18 10.84
N GLN A 180 2.46 -11.46 10.55
CA GLN A 180 1.92 -12.56 11.36
C GLN A 180 2.41 -12.48 12.81
N ALA A 181 3.69 -12.16 13.03
CA ALA A 181 4.24 -11.99 14.36
C ALA A 181 3.58 -10.82 15.11
N ILE A 182 3.36 -9.68 14.43
CA ILE A 182 2.71 -8.50 15.02
C ILE A 182 1.26 -8.77 15.40
N VAL A 183 0.50 -9.42 14.52
CA VAL A 183 -0.93 -9.70 14.75
C VAL A 183 -1.15 -10.67 15.92
N GLN A 184 -0.19 -11.53 16.22
CA GLN A 184 -0.23 -12.45 17.37
C GLN A 184 0.07 -11.76 18.71
N GLN A 185 0.62 -10.53 18.71
CA GLN A 185 0.98 -9.83 19.95
C GLN A 185 -0.26 -9.35 20.70
N ARG A 186 -0.14 -9.36 22.01
CA ARG A 186 -1.16 -8.78 22.93
C ARG A 186 -0.53 -7.67 23.77
N GLY A 187 -1.27 -6.58 23.91
CA GLY A 187 -0.84 -5.39 24.63
C GLY A 187 -0.01 -4.43 23.76
N LEU A 188 -0.24 -3.13 23.96
CA LEU A 188 0.36 -2.06 23.14
C LEU A 188 1.89 -2.06 23.19
N HIS A 189 2.49 -2.43 24.33
CA HIS A 189 3.94 -2.49 24.48
C HIS A 189 4.54 -3.54 23.53
N ASN A 190 4.05 -4.78 23.59
CA ASN A 190 4.55 -5.88 22.76
C ASN A 190 4.32 -5.62 21.27
N ILE A 191 3.16 -5.03 20.92
CA ILE A 191 2.86 -4.62 19.54
C ILE A 191 3.86 -3.55 19.08
N SER A 192 4.13 -2.53 19.91
CA SER A 192 5.10 -1.48 19.60
C SER A 192 6.50 -2.04 19.38
N GLU A 193 6.93 -2.92 20.25
CA GLU A 193 8.25 -3.56 20.17
C GLU A 193 8.37 -4.40 18.89
N SER A 194 7.37 -5.25 18.58
CA SER A 194 7.38 -6.10 17.39
C SER A 194 7.31 -5.28 16.07
N MET A 195 6.75 -4.07 16.10
CA MET A 195 6.73 -3.16 14.95
C MET A 195 8.04 -2.39 14.76
N GLY A 196 8.86 -2.25 15.79
CA GLY A 196 10.06 -1.39 15.75
C GLY A 196 11.01 -1.72 14.61
N LYS A 197 11.45 -2.97 14.52
CA LYS A 197 12.37 -3.44 13.48
C LYS A 197 11.77 -3.38 12.06
N PRO A 198 10.55 -3.90 11.78
CA PRO A 198 9.97 -3.91 10.44
C PRO A 198 9.65 -2.51 9.88
N PHE A 199 9.26 -1.56 10.74
CA PHE A 199 8.77 -0.25 10.30
C PHE A 199 9.64 0.94 10.71
N GLY A 200 10.68 0.70 11.50
CA GLY A 200 11.62 1.69 12.00
C GLY A 200 11.21 2.26 13.36
N GLU A 201 12.03 2.01 14.37
CA GLU A 201 11.79 2.34 15.78
C GLU A 201 11.37 3.80 16.01
N LYS A 202 12.04 4.75 15.37
CA LYS A 202 11.73 6.18 15.52
C LYS A 202 10.30 6.52 15.15
N ILE A 203 9.77 5.93 14.06
CA ILE A 203 8.40 6.18 13.61
C ILE A 203 7.41 5.47 14.52
N VAL A 204 7.69 4.22 14.85
CA VAL A 204 6.83 3.42 15.74
C VAL A 204 6.71 4.11 17.10
N THR A 205 7.82 4.50 17.73
CA THR A 205 7.83 5.25 19.02
C THR A 205 7.00 6.52 18.92
N LYS A 206 7.14 7.30 17.83
CA LYS A 206 6.34 8.52 17.63
C LYS A 206 4.85 8.22 17.56
N VAL A 207 4.45 7.22 16.78
CA VAL A 207 3.03 6.85 16.62
C VAL A 207 2.42 6.40 17.95
N PHE A 208 3.13 5.55 18.72
CA PHE A 208 2.63 5.08 20.01
C PHE A 208 2.62 6.19 21.07
N SER A 209 3.57 7.10 21.06
CA SER A 209 3.57 8.30 21.92
C SER A 209 2.39 9.21 21.60
N GLU A 210 2.07 9.44 20.33
CA GLU A 210 0.91 10.23 19.91
C GLU A 210 -0.41 9.53 20.29
N LEU A 211 -0.49 8.20 20.15
CA LEU A 211 -1.63 7.41 20.58
C LEU A 211 -1.81 7.51 22.10
N GLY A 212 -0.74 7.37 22.87
CA GLY A 212 -0.75 7.53 24.34
C GLY A 212 -1.26 8.91 24.75
N ARG A 213 -0.73 9.98 24.14
CA ARG A 213 -1.17 11.36 24.40
C ARG A 213 -2.64 11.57 24.04
N LYS A 214 -3.10 11.03 22.91
CA LYS A 214 -4.52 11.09 22.52
C LYS A 214 -5.42 10.41 23.55
N ASN A 215 -5.05 9.20 23.97
CA ASN A 215 -5.82 8.45 24.96
C ASN A 215 -5.81 9.14 26.34
N PHE A 216 -4.68 9.73 26.72
CA PHE A 216 -4.59 10.57 27.93
C PHE A 216 -5.57 11.73 27.87
N ASN A 217 -5.55 12.54 26.80
CA ASN A 217 -6.46 13.68 26.64
C ASN A 217 -7.94 13.25 26.63
N LEU A 218 -8.28 12.13 25.98
CA LEU A 218 -9.63 11.60 25.99
C LEU A 218 -10.07 11.14 27.39
N ARG A 219 -9.14 10.63 28.19
CA ARG A 219 -9.38 10.23 29.57
C ARG A 219 -9.65 11.45 30.48
N GLU A 220 -8.77 12.45 30.41
CA GLU A 220 -8.92 13.71 31.18
C GLU A 220 -10.24 14.42 30.87
N ASN A 221 -10.68 14.36 29.61
CA ASN A 221 -11.96 14.93 29.20
C ASN A 221 -13.17 14.01 29.47
N GLY A 222 -12.99 12.87 30.16
CA GLY A 222 -14.06 11.91 30.45
C GLY A 222 -14.71 11.24 29.24
N VAL A 223 -14.08 11.34 28.05
CA VAL A 223 -14.60 10.80 26.79
C VAL A 223 -14.10 9.38 26.54
N LEU A 224 -12.97 9.00 27.15
CA LEU A 224 -12.39 7.66 26.96
C LEU A 224 -13.26 6.63 27.70
N LYS A 225 -13.70 5.62 26.98
CA LYS A 225 -14.51 4.52 27.48
C LYS A 225 -13.85 3.18 27.22
N MET A 226 -14.23 2.19 28.02
CA MET A 226 -13.75 0.82 27.88
C MET A 226 -14.93 -0.10 27.56
N ALA A 227 -14.72 -1.00 26.60
CA ALA A 227 -15.69 -2.03 26.29
C ALA A 227 -15.65 -3.13 27.37
N THR A 228 -16.79 -3.39 28.01
CA THR A 228 -16.94 -4.49 28.99
C THR A 228 -16.70 -5.83 28.31
N GLY A 229 -15.76 -6.60 28.81
CA GLY A 229 -15.42 -7.94 28.29
C GLY A 229 -14.18 -8.01 27.42
N THR A 230 -13.82 -6.96 26.67
CA THR A 230 -12.60 -6.94 25.85
C THR A 230 -11.52 -6.00 26.38
N GLY A 231 -11.87 -5.05 27.26
CA GLY A 231 -10.94 -4.03 27.77
C GLY A 231 -10.50 -3.00 26.71
N ILE A 232 -11.07 -3.04 25.50
CA ILE A 232 -10.67 -2.12 24.41
C ILE A 232 -11.09 -0.69 24.77
N LEU A 233 -10.12 0.22 24.72
CA LEU A 233 -10.34 1.65 24.94
C LEU A 233 -10.82 2.32 23.66
N SER A 234 -11.92 3.04 23.73
CA SER A 234 -12.52 3.78 22.61
C SER A 234 -13.38 4.94 23.13
N THR A 235 -14.06 5.65 22.25
CA THR A 235 -15.06 6.66 22.61
C THR A 235 -16.48 6.10 22.73
N VAL A 236 -16.69 4.81 22.40
CA VAL A 236 -18.02 4.14 22.36
C VAL A 236 -18.18 2.99 23.35
N GLY A 237 -17.25 2.79 24.28
CA GLY A 237 -17.35 1.76 25.33
C GLY A 237 -18.47 2.03 26.32
N SER A 238 -18.86 1.01 27.11
CA SER A 238 -19.94 1.09 28.13
C SER A 238 -19.47 1.65 29.47
N VAL A 239 -18.15 1.59 29.76
CA VAL A 239 -17.59 2.06 31.04
C VAL A 239 -16.63 3.21 30.80
N THR A 240 -16.82 4.34 31.48
CA THR A 240 -15.87 5.47 31.41
C THR A 240 -14.53 5.06 32.03
N ALA A 241 -13.43 5.25 31.33
CA ALA A 241 -12.10 5.03 31.87
C ALA A 241 -11.80 6.10 32.92
N ALA A 242 -11.55 5.68 34.16
CA ALA A 242 -11.24 6.59 35.25
C ALA A 242 -9.98 7.43 34.97
N ALA A 243 -9.96 8.68 35.39
CA ALA A 243 -8.78 9.50 35.41
C ALA A 243 -7.68 8.82 36.26
N HIS A 244 -6.44 8.90 35.84
CA HIS A 244 -5.33 8.27 36.57
C HIS A 244 -4.83 9.26 37.63
N ASN A 245 -5.18 9.03 38.88
CA ASN A 245 -4.61 9.75 40.01
C ASN A 245 -3.29 9.07 40.36
N PHE A 246 -2.16 9.64 39.90
CA PHE A 246 -0.81 9.19 40.25
C PHE A 246 -0.42 9.55 41.70
N HIS A 247 -1.13 10.50 42.30
CA HIS A 247 -0.99 10.86 43.69
C HIS A 247 -2.17 10.24 44.42
N GLY A 248 -1.91 9.18 45.19
CA GLY A 248 -2.89 8.68 46.13
C GLY A 248 -3.30 9.87 47.01
N ASN A 249 -4.62 10.18 47.01
CA ASN A 249 -5.14 11.00 48.08
C ASN A 249 -5.07 10.13 49.32
N ASP A 250 -4.19 10.49 50.26
CA ASP A 250 -4.25 10.10 51.65
C ASP A 250 -5.58 10.60 52.29
#